data_c9b6541a0dfc29546bbaa497c3bbbb3a
#
_entry.id   c9b6541a0dfc29546bbaa497c3bbbb3a
#
_cell.length_a   1.000
_cell.length_b   1.000
_cell.length_c   1.000
_cell.angle_alpha   90.00
_cell.angle_beta   90.00
_cell.angle_gamma   90.00
#
_symmetry.space_group_name_H-M   'P 1'
#
loop_
_entity.id
_entity.type
_entity.pdbx_description
1 polymer ?
#
loop_
_entity_poly.entity_id
_entity_poly.type
_entity_poly.pdbx_seq_one_letter_code
_entity_poly.pdbx_strand_id
1 'polypeptide(L)'
;MCIRDRALDVHNSASRWSKALLDNAARPSGAIVYRGTDGAGTLSSDQYERVVHEMEANYSGARNAGRPMLLEGGLDWKPMGFSPSDMEFQKTKESAAREIALAFGVPPMLLGLQGDATYANYQEANRAFYRLTVLPLAQRVSATLADWLGLFVSENVDLTPDLDQVPALSAERDAQWTRVAAADFLSGGEKRRLLGLPAMEQGDE
;
A
#
# COMPACT_ATOMS: atom_id res chain seq x y z
N MET A 1 -0.46 -15.23 16.44
CA MET A 1 -0.24 -14.53 15.15
C MET A 1 -1.25 -13.40 15.03
N CYS A 2 -0.76 -12.18 14.96
CA CYS A 2 -1.62 -10.99 14.90
C CYS A 2 -2.25 -10.90 13.50
N ILE A 3 -3.43 -10.30 13.37
CA ILE A 3 -4.10 -10.06 12.07
C ILE A 3 -3.16 -9.31 11.12
N ARG A 4 -2.38 -8.35 11.65
CA ARG A 4 -1.36 -7.58 10.91
C ARG A 4 -0.26 -8.47 10.33
N ASP A 5 0.24 -9.44 11.09
CA ASP A 5 1.31 -10.34 10.65
C ASP A 5 0.83 -11.20 9.48
N ARG A 6 -0.41 -11.67 9.54
CA ARG A 6 -1.02 -12.44 8.47
C ARG A 6 -1.15 -11.64 7.17
N ALA A 7 -1.60 -10.40 7.21
CA ALA A 7 -1.71 -9.54 6.04
C ALA A 7 -0.35 -9.24 5.42
N LEU A 8 0.69 -9.00 6.26
CA LEU A 8 2.08 -8.84 5.82
C LEU A 8 2.62 -10.10 5.14
N ASP A 9 2.39 -11.27 5.72
CA ASP A 9 2.82 -12.55 5.15
C ASP A 9 2.17 -12.81 3.78
N VAL A 10 0.87 -12.54 3.66
CA VAL A 10 0.14 -12.66 2.39
C VAL A 10 0.69 -11.70 1.34
N HIS A 11 0.87 -10.42 1.69
CA HIS A 11 1.43 -9.42 0.78
C HIS A 11 2.84 -9.78 0.32
N ASN A 12 3.71 -10.20 1.24
CA ASN A 12 5.09 -10.57 0.95
C ASN A 12 5.16 -11.85 0.11
N SER A 13 4.31 -12.83 0.41
CA SER A 13 4.23 -14.08 -0.35
C SER A 13 3.74 -13.85 -1.77
N ALA A 14 2.70 -13.04 -1.96
CA ALA A 14 2.21 -12.64 -3.27
C ALA A 14 3.29 -11.88 -4.08
N SER A 15 4.05 -11.01 -3.43
CA SER A 15 5.14 -10.26 -4.07
C SER A 15 6.30 -11.16 -4.47
N ARG A 16 6.73 -12.10 -3.59
CA ARG A 16 7.78 -13.09 -3.91
C ARG A 16 7.36 -14.02 -5.03
N TRP A 17 6.11 -14.45 -5.02
CA TRP A 17 5.57 -15.30 -6.06
C TRP A 17 5.53 -14.58 -7.41
N SER A 18 5.04 -13.34 -7.46
CA SER A 18 5.05 -12.51 -8.67
C SER A 18 6.47 -12.30 -9.20
N LYS A 19 7.43 -12.05 -8.29
CA LYS A 19 8.84 -11.93 -8.67
C LYS A 19 9.40 -13.23 -9.23
N ALA A 20 9.15 -14.37 -8.58
CA ALA A 20 9.62 -15.67 -9.05
C ALA A 20 9.03 -16.04 -10.43
N LEU A 21 7.79 -15.65 -10.70
CA LEU A 21 7.20 -15.80 -12.04
C LEU A 21 7.94 -14.97 -13.10
N LEU A 22 8.31 -13.74 -12.77
CA LEU A 22 9.05 -12.86 -13.68
C LEU A 22 10.49 -13.34 -13.88
N ASP A 23 11.16 -13.75 -12.82
CA ASP A 23 12.57 -14.19 -12.85
C ASP A 23 12.72 -15.52 -13.59
N ASN A 24 11.79 -16.45 -13.43
CA ASN A 24 11.83 -17.76 -14.08
C ASN A 24 11.25 -17.77 -15.51
N ALA A 25 10.98 -16.59 -16.09
CA ALA A 25 10.33 -16.43 -17.39
C ALA A 25 9.13 -17.35 -17.60
N ALA A 26 8.43 -17.62 -16.54
CA ALA A 26 7.23 -18.43 -16.46
C ALA A 26 7.43 -19.88 -15.99
N ARG A 27 6.38 -20.34 -15.36
CA ARG A 27 5.89 -21.72 -15.55
C ARG A 27 6.05 -22.10 -17.02
N PRO A 28 6.30 -23.36 -17.34
CA PRO A 28 6.19 -23.78 -18.71
C PRO A 28 4.85 -23.29 -19.24
N SER A 29 4.87 -22.40 -20.21
CA SER A 29 3.67 -21.83 -20.85
C SER A 29 2.80 -22.92 -21.48
N GLY A 30 3.31 -24.15 -21.49
CA GLY A 30 2.66 -25.35 -21.95
C GLY A 30 3.55 -26.58 -21.86
N ALA A 31 3.02 -27.69 -22.29
CA ALA A 31 3.74 -28.93 -22.46
C ALA A 31 3.82 -29.29 -23.95
N ILE A 32 5.02 -29.68 -24.41
CA ILE A 32 5.17 -30.30 -25.72
C ILE A 32 4.81 -31.77 -25.55
N VAL A 33 3.80 -32.20 -26.25
CA VAL A 33 3.35 -33.60 -26.28
C VAL A 33 3.80 -34.20 -27.62
N TYR A 34 4.63 -35.24 -27.58
CA TYR A 34 5.00 -35.99 -28.75
C TYR A 34 3.94 -37.06 -29.04
N ARG A 35 3.41 -37.05 -30.25
CA ARG A 35 2.55 -38.10 -30.79
C ARG A 35 3.28 -38.75 -31.94
N GLY A 36 4.07 -39.78 -31.62
CA GLY A 36 4.82 -40.52 -32.63
C GLY A 36 3.96 -41.08 -33.73
N THR A 37 4.34 -40.92 -34.95
CA THR A 37 3.69 -41.52 -36.14
C THR A 37 3.89 -43.01 -36.21
N ASP A 38 4.89 -43.54 -35.47
CA ASP A 38 5.37 -44.93 -35.57
C ASP A 38 4.92 -45.81 -34.38
N GLY A 39 3.98 -45.36 -33.59
CA GLY A 39 3.48 -46.11 -32.39
C GLY A 39 4.47 -46.14 -31.21
N ALA A 40 5.69 -45.61 -31.35
CA ALA A 40 6.63 -45.36 -30.27
C ALA A 40 6.26 -44.03 -29.60
N GLY A 41 5.55 -44.05 -28.47
CA GLY A 41 5.08 -42.89 -27.76
C GLY A 41 6.18 -42.04 -27.07
N THR A 42 7.46 -42.26 -27.42
CA THR A 42 8.61 -41.58 -26.78
C THR A 42 9.60 -41.10 -27.83
N LEU A 43 10.21 -39.91 -27.61
CA LEU A 43 11.34 -39.40 -28.38
C LEU A 43 12.58 -40.24 -28.08
N SER A 44 13.47 -40.39 -29.07
CA SER A 44 14.82 -40.91 -28.82
C SER A 44 15.62 -39.89 -28.00
N SER A 45 16.68 -40.33 -27.32
CA SER A 45 17.53 -39.43 -26.50
C SER A 45 18.05 -38.24 -27.33
N ASP A 46 18.52 -38.48 -28.55
CA ASP A 46 19.05 -37.44 -29.44
C ASP A 46 17.95 -36.45 -29.90
N GLN A 47 16.75 -36.93 -30.10
CA GLN A 47 15.60 -36.09 -30.45
C GLN A 47 15.18 -35.23 -29.28
N TYR A 48 15.15 -35.81 -28.07
CA TYR A 48 14.85 -35.09 -26.84
C TYR A 48 15.86 -33.98 -26.58
N GLU A 49 17.16 -34.27 -26.63
CA GLU A 49 18.22 -33.27 -26.44
C GLU A 49 18.15 -32.14 -27.45
N ARG A 50 17.85 -32.42 -28.71
CA ARG A 50 17.66 -31.39 -29.76
C ARG A 50 16.49 -30.50 -29.47
N VAL A 51 15.36 -31.04 -29.07
CA VAL A 51 14.16 -30.26 -28.71
C VAL A 51 14.43 -29.35 -27.49
N VAL A 52 15.10 -29.89 -26.46
CA VAL A 52 15.47 -29.11 -25.27
C VAL A 52 16.40 -27.96 -25.64
N HIS A 53 17.46 -28.26 -26.40
CA HIS A 53 18.44 -27.25 -26.82
C HIS A 53 17.81 -26.16 -27.70
N GLU A 54 16.93 -26.50 -28.59
CA GLU A 54 16.24 -25.56 -29.46
C GLU A 54 15.27 -24.67 -28.66
N MET A 55 14.58 -25.23 -27.67
CA MET A 55 13.71 -24.51 -26.73
C MET A 55 14.51 -23.48 -25.92
N GLU A 56 15.62 -23.88 -25.35
CA GLU A 56 16.48 -23.00 -24.57
C GLU A 56 17.11 -21.88 -25.43
N ALA A 57 17.58 -22.20 -26.62
CA ALA A 57 18.27 -21.24 -27.50
C ALA A 57 17.31 -20.20 -28.12
N ASN A 58 16.11 -20.63 -28.54
CA ASN A 58 15.24 -19.83 -29.38
C ASN A 58 13.99 -19.32 -28.70
N TYR A 59 13.55 -19.93 -27.57
CA TYR A 59 12.28 -19.65 -26.96
C TYR A 59 12.35 -19.26 -25.46
N SER A 60 13.55 -19.31 -24.86
CA SER A 60 13.79 -18.89 -23.49
C SER A 60 14.22 -17.42 -23.39
N GLY A 61 13.79 -16.75 -22.32
CA GLY A 61 14.21 -15.40 -21.96
C GLY A 61 13.40 -14.27 -22.63
N ALA A 62 13.53 -13.07 -22.08
CA ALA A 62 12.74 -11.89 -22.48
C ALA A 62 12.97 -11.46 -23.95
N ARG A 63 14.11 -11.79 -24.54
CA ARG A 63 14.43 -11.48 -25.95
C ARG A 63 13.60 -12.27 -26.95
N ASN A 64 13.17 -13.47 -26.55
CA ASN A 64 12.45 -14.41 -27.41
C ASN A 64 10.93 -14.40 -27.12
N ALA A 65 10.47 -13.53 -26.23
CA ALA A 65 9.06 -13.41 -25.89
C ALA A 65 8.21 -13.06 -27.13
N GLY A 66 7.17 -13.84 -27.37
CA GLY A 66 6.24 -13.64 -28.50
C GLY A 66 6.70 -14.25 -29.84
N ARG A 67 7.83 -14.96 -29.91
CA ARG A 67 8.20 -15.68 -31.11
C ARG A 67 7.26 -16.84 -31.38
N PRO A 68 6.77 -17.00 -32.62
CA PRO A 68 5.96 -18.16 -32.98
C PRO A 68 6.86 -19.43 -32.94
N MET A 69 6.34 -20.49 -32.35
CA MET A 69 7.02 -21.79 -32.27
C MET A 69 6.57 -22.64 -33.45
N LEU A 70 7.54 -23.16 -34.19
CA LEU A 70 7.30 -24.16 -35.23
C LEU A 70 7.46 -25.57 -34.62
N LEU A 71 6.41 -26.35 -34.69
CA LEU A 71 6.38 -27.72 -34.20
C LEU A 71 6.27 -28.67 -35.37
N GLU A 72 7.24 -29.58 -35.49
CA GLU A 72 7.33 -30.59 -36.55
C GLU A 72 7.30 -32.00 -35.94
N GLY A 73 7.15 -33.03 -36.79
CA GLY A 73 7.35 -34.44 -36.41
C GLY A 73 6.40 -34.99 -35.38
N GLY A 74 5.16 -34.53 -35.30
CA GLY A 74 4.19 -35.04 -34.37
C GLY A 74 4.24 -34.42 -32.96
N LEU A 75 4.94 -33.31 -32.83
CA LEU A 75 4.92 -32.47 -31.60
C LEU A 75 3.64 -31.62 -31.56
N ASP A 76 2.97 -31.64 -30.45
CA ASP A 76 1.77 -30.85 -30.19
C ASP A 76 1.99 -29.96 -28.96
N TRP A 77 1.62 -28.68 -29.04
CA TRP A 77 1.73 -27.74 -27.94
C TRP A 77 0.42 -27.67 -27.16
N LYS A 78 0.45 -28.11 -25.92
CA LYS A 78 -0.66 -27.92 -24.99
C LYS A 78 -0.38 -26.72 -24.09
N PRO A 79 -1.06 -25.59 -24.28
CA PRO A 79 -0.91 -24.47 -23.38
C PRO A 79 -1.34 -24.89 -21.98
N MET A 80 -0.45 -24.69 -21.00
CA MET A 80 -0.73 -24.75 -19.58
C MET A 80 -0.85 -23.30 -19.07
N GLY A 81 -1.65 -22.50 -19.77
CA GLY A 81 -1.71 -21.08 -19.61
C GLY A 81 -2.05 -20.66 -18.18
N PHE A 82 -1.65 -19.45 -17.85
CA PHE A 82 -2.14 -18.74 -16.69
C PHE A 82 -3.66 -18.78 -16.69
N SER A 83 -4.23 -19.36 -15.68
CA SER A 83 -5.66 -19.26 -15.47
C SER A 83 -6.03 -17.85 -15.06
N PRO A 84 -7.29 -17.41 -15.19
CA PRO A 84 -7.79 -16.15 -14.62
C PRO A 84 -7.47 -15.98 -13.13
N SER A 85 -7.24 -17.08 -12.39
CA SER A 85 -6.76 -17.06 -11.00
C SER A 85 -5.38 -16.42 -10.81
N ASP A 86 -4.56 -16.36 -11.85
CA ASP A 86 -3.27 -15.66 -11.73
C ASP A 86 -3.44 -14.14 -11.68
N MET A 87 -4.54 -13.60 -12.21
CA MET A 87 -4.92 -12.19 -12.02
C MET A 87 -5.49 -11.91 -10.61
N GLU A 88 -5.93 -12.94 -9.88
CA GLU A 88 -6.42 -12.79 -8.52
C GLU A 88 -5.30 -12.49 -7.52
N PHE A 89 -4.05 -12.83 -7.83
CA PHE A 89 -2.92 -12.49 -6.98
C PHE A 89 -2.68 -10.98 -6.87
N GLN A 90 -2.91 -10.23 -7.95
CA GLN A 90 -2.84 -8.77 -7.88
C GLN A 90 -3.92 -8.23 -6.93
N LYS A 91 -5.13 -8.72 -7.03
CA LYS A 91 -6.23 -8.35 -6.11
C LYS A 91 -5.95 -8.78 -4.67
N THR A 92 -5.38 -9.96 -4.48
CA THR A 92 -4.98 -10.46 -3.15
C THR A 92 -3.92 -9.56 -2.53
N LYS A 93 -2.91 -9.14 -3.30
CA LYS A 93 -1.88 -8.20 -2.86
C LYS A 93 -2.46 -6.84 -2.49
N GLU A 94 -3.36 -6.32 -3.29
CA GLU A 94 -4.06 -5.05 -3.03
C GLU A 94 -4.96 -5.15 -1.79
N SER A 95 -5.67 -6.26 -1.62
CA SER A 95 -6.48 -6.50 -0.42
C SER A 95 -5.62 -6.56 0.84
N ALA A 96 -4.50 -7.29 0.80
CA ALA A 96 -3.57 -7.36 1.91
C ALA A 96 -2.95 -5.97 2.23
N ALA A 97 -2.63 -5.17 1.22
CA ALA A 97 -2.15 -3.80 1.41
C ALA A 97 -3.20 -2.92 2.11
N ARG A 98 -4.49 -3.07 1.76
CA ARG A 98 -5.60 -2.37 2.44
C ARG A 98 -5.73 -2.79 3.91
N GLU A 99 -5.62 -4.09 4.19
CA GLU A 99 -5.66 -4.60 5.57
C GLU A 99 -4.50 -4.05 6.40
N ILE A 100 -3.30 -3.97 5.83
CA ILE A 100 -2.13 -3.36 6.50
C ILE A 100 -2.40 -1.89 6.78
N ALA A 101 -2.87 -1.13 5.78
CA ALA A 101 -3.20 0.29 5.94
C ALA A 101 -4.20 0.51 7.07
N LEU A 102 -5.30 -0.24 7.07
CA LEU A 102 -6.33 -0.17 8.12
C LEU A 102 -5.78 -0.50 9.51
N ALA A 103 -4.87 -1.49 9.60
CA ALA A 103 -4.25 -1.85 10.88
C ALA A 103 -3.38 -0.74 11.48
N PHE A 104 -2.88 0.18 10.65
CA PHE A 104 -2.16 1.39 11.07
C PHE A 104 -3.04 2.64 11.10
N GLY A 105 -4.34 2.52 10.84
CA GLY A 105 -5.27 3.64 10.77
C GLY A 105 -5.00 4.57 9.58
N VAL A 106 -4.37 4.06 8.52
CA VAL A 106 -4.10 4.81 7.29
C VAL A 106 -5.21 4.54 6.28
N PRO A 107 -5.92 5.54 5.78
CA PRO A 107 -6.87 5.36 4.69
C PRO A 107 -6.17 4.79 3.45
N PRO A 108 -6.64 3.67 2.88
CA PRO A 108 -5.98 3.02 1.74
C PRO A 108 -5.79 3.91 0.51
N MET A 109 -6.65 4.88 0.34
CA MET A 109 -6.59 5.89 -0.73
C MET A 109 -5.28 6.70 -0.72
N LEU A 110 -4.71 6.97 0.47
CA LEU A 110 -3.45 7.71 0.62
C LEU A 110 -2.23 6.88 0.15
N LEU A 111 -2.38 5.57 -0.02
CA LEU A 111 -1.33 4.68 -0.53
C LEU A 111 -1.32 4.56 -2.06
N GLY A 112 -2.17 5.30 -2.78
CA GLY A 112 -2.28 5.21 -4.23
C GLY A 112 -2.87 3.89 -4.74
N LEU A 113 -3.53 3.13 -3.88
CA LEU A 113 -4.24 1.91 -4.28
C LEU A 113 -5.47 2.30 -5.12
N GLN A 114 -5.71 1.57 -6.21
CA GLN A 114 -6.81 1.83 -7.12
C GLN A 114 -8.16 1.79 -6.40
N GLY A 115 -9.00 2.79 -6.65
CA GLY A 115 -10.32 2.95 -6.05
C GLY A 115 -10.91 4.31 -6.45
N ASP A 116 -11.93 4.77 -5.74
CA ASP A 116 -12.65 6.04 -5.99
C ASP A 116 -11.81 7.30 -5.70
N ALA A 117 -10.67 7.43 -6.36
CA ALA A 117 -9.71 8.50 -6.16
C ALA A 117 -10.16 9.78 -6.88
N THR A 118 -11.13 10.49 -6.33
CA THR A 118 -11.35 11.89 -6.66
C THR A 118 -10.50 12.78 -5.76
N TYR A 119 -10.15 13.98 -6.22
CA TYR A 119 -9.37 14.94 -5.42
C TYR A 119 -10.07 15.29 -4.10
N ALA A 120 -11.39 15.44 -4.12
CA ALA A 120 -12.17 15.71 -2.92
C ALA A 120 -12.09 14.56 -1.91
N ASN A 121 -12.20 13.32 -2.37
CA ASN A 121 -12.09 12.14 -1.51
C ASN A 121 -10.68 12.00 -0.91
N TYR A 122 -9.65 12.36 -1.69
CA TYR A 122 -8.27 12.36 -1.20
C TYR A 122 -8.06 13.38 -0.06
N GLN A 123 -8.57 14.60 -0.23
CA GLN A 123 -8.49 15.62 0.82
C GLN A 123 -9.22 15.18 2.08
N GLU A 124 -10.41 14.59 1.94
CA GLU A 124 -11.18 14.09 3.08
C GLU A 124 -10.47 12.91 3.77
N ALA A 125 -9.91 11.98 3.01
CA ALA A 125 -9.12 10.88 3.54
C ALA A 125 -7.88 11.39 4.31
N ASN A 126 -7.19 12.38 3.75
CA ASN A 126 -6.04 13.01 4.42
C ASN A 126 -6.45 13.69 5.74
N ARG A 127 -7.56 14.42 5.74
CA ARG A 127 -8.12 15.03 6.94
C ARG A 127 -8.49 13.99 8.00
N ALA A 128 -9.18 12.93 7.58
CA ALA A 128 -9.53 11.82 8.47
C ALA A 128 -8.30 11.15 9.06
N PHE A 129 -7.25 10.95 8.27
CA PHE A 129 -5.98 10.37 8.72
C PHE A 129 -5.33 11.19 9.83
N TYR A 130 -5.23 12.52 9.62
CA TYR A 130 -4.69 13.39 10.66
C TYR A 130 -5.54 13.37 11.93
N ARG A 131 -6.86 13.49 11.79
CA ARG A 131 -7.79 13.56 12.94
C ARG A 131 -7.84 12.27 13.74
N LEU A 132 -7.90 11.12 13.07
CA LEU A 132 -8.16 9.84 13.73
C LEU A 132 -6.89 9.06 14.10
N THR A 133 -5.77 9.35 13.44
CA THR A 133 -4.53 8.57 13.62
C THR A 133 -3.37 9.44 14.09
N VAL A 134 -3.03 10.48 13.33
CA VAL A 134 -1.82 11.26 13.60
C VAL A 134 -1.95 12.09 14.89
N LEU A 135 -3.03 12.86 15.03
CA LEU A 135 -3.22 13.72 16.21
C LEU A 135 -3.37 12.94 17.51
N PRO A 136 -4.17 11.86 17.60
CA PRO A 136 -4.21 11.07 18.82
C PRO A 136 -2.86 10.44 19.19
N LEU A 137 -2.06 10.06 18.19
CA LEU A 137 -0.70 9.57 18.43
C LEU A 137 0.21 10.70 18.94
N ALA A 138 0.21 11.85 18.27
CA ALA A 138 0.98 13.01 18.66
C ALA A 138 0.62 13.46 20.09
N GLN A 139 -0.67 13.55 20.42
CA GLN A 139 -1.14 13.90 21.77
C GLN A 139 -0.62 12.94 22.84
N ARG A 140 -0.67 11.62 22.60
CA ARG A 140 -0.11 10.62 23.53
C ARG A 140 1.38 10.80 23.75
N VAL A 141 2.13 11.04 22.65
CA VAL A 141 3.58 11.27 22.74
C VAL A 141 3.86 12.57 23.49
N SER A 142 3.15 13.66 23.17
CA SER A 142 3.31 14.96 23.84
C SER A 142 2.98 14.86 25.34
N ALA A 143 1.90 14.18 25.71
CA ALA A 143 1.54 13.98 27.13
C ALA A 143 2.64 13.21 27.87
N THR A 144 3.15 12.12 27.28
CA THR A 144 4.25 11.35 27.91
C THR A 144 5.53 12.19 28.07
N LEU A 145 5.84 13.04 27.07
CA LEU A 145 6.97 13.96 27.14
C LEU A 145 6.74 15.06 28.18
N ALA A 146 5.54 15.58 28.30
CA ALA A 146 5.19 16.57 29.30
C ALA A 146 5.36 16.03 30.72
N ASP A 147 4.87 14.81 30.96
CA ASP A 147 5.04 14.12 32.25
C ASP A 147 6.53 13.91 32.58
N TRP A 148 7.33 13.50 31.58
CA TRP A 148 8.76 13.32 31.77
C TRP A 148 9.50 14.64 32.02
N LEU A 149 9.19 15.70 31.28
CA LEU A 149 9.79 17.01 31.47
C LEU A 149 9.41 17.62 32.81
N GLY A 150 8.18 17.42 33.28
CA GLY A 150 7.70 17.88 34.58
C GLY A 150 8.53 17.38 35.76
N LEU A 151 9.27 16.27 35.59
CA LEU A 151 10.19 15.79 36.61
C LEU A 151 11.44 16.66 36.77
N PHE A 152 11.79 17.44 35.76
CA PHE A 152 13.00 18.28 35.72
C PHE A 152 12.71 19.77 35.89
N VAL A 153 11.54 20.19 35.43
CA VAL A 153 11.06 21.57 35.49
C VAL A 153 10.00 21.62 36.60
N SER A 154 10.26 22.18 37.75
CA SER A 154 9.33 22.19 38.91
C SER A 154 7.98 22.91 38.64
N GLU A 155 7.54 22.89 37.41
CA GLU A 155 6.32 23.50 36.88
C GLU A 155 5.48 22.48 36.13
N ASN A 156 4.19 22.73 36.02
CA ASN A 156 3.29 21.88 35.23
C ASN A 156 3.53 22.18 33.74
N VAL A 157 4.16 21.21 33.04
CA VAL A 157 4.43 21.31 31.61
C VAL A 157 3.25 20.73 30.83
N ASP A 158 2.68 21.51 29.92
CA ASP A 158 1.66 21.05 28.99
C ASP A 158 2.20 21.15 27.54
N LEU A 159 2.26 20.01 26.85
CA LEU A 159 2.70 19.94 25.47
C LEU A 159 1.53 19.51 24.58
N THR A 160 1.08 20.40 23.74
CA THR A 160 -0.02 20.16 22.80
C THR A 160 0.45 20.38 21.34
N PRO A 161 -0.01 19.58 20.39
CA PRO A 161 0.26 19.84 18.99
C PRO A 161 -0.39 21.15 18.52
N ASP A 162 0.36 21.96 17.79
CA ASP A 162 -0.18 23.16 17.16
C ASP A 162 -0.99 22.77 15.91
N LEU A 163 -2.31 22.85 16.01
CA LEU A 163 -3.23 22.48 14.96
C LEU A 163 -3.23 23.47 13.78
N ASP A 164 -2.78 24.70 13.98
CA ASP A 164 -2.73 25.70 12.91
C ASP A 164 -1.58 25.43 11.95
N GLN A 165 -0.56 24.66 12.38
CA GLN A 165 0.54 24.21 11.54
C GLN A 165 0.23 22.92 10.75
N VAL A 166 -0.98 22.36 10.88
CA VAL A 166 -1.36 21.13 10.19
C VAL A 166 -2.11 21.44 8.88
N PRO A 167 -1.46 21.32 7.70
CA PRO A 167 -2.08 21.73 6.43
C PRO A 167 -3.39 20.98 6.10
N ALA A 168 -3.49 19.73 6.53
CA ALA A 168 -4.68 18.91 6.30
C ALA A 168 -5.92 19.43 7.03
N LEU A 169 -5.74 20.27 8.07
CA LEU A 169 -6.81 20.84 8.88
C LEU A 169 -7.04 22.33 8.64
N SER A 170 -6.27 22.96 7.72
CA SER A 170 -6.32 24.41 7.50
C SER A 170 -7.74 24.93 7.26
N ALA A 171 -8.50 24.30 6.38
CA ALA A 171 -9.86 24.73 6.08
C ALA A 171 -10.80 24.70 7.31
N GLU A 172 -10.64 23.71 8.18
CA GLU A 172 -11.43 23.62 9.43
C GLU A 172 -10.99 24.68 10.44
N ARG A 173 -9.70 24.89 10.53
CA ARG A 173 -9.13 25.92 11.41
C ARG A 173 -9.55 27.30 10.95
N ASP A 174 -9.48 27.61 9.67
CA ASP A 174 -9.96 28.87 9.10
C ASP A 174 -11.45 29.10 9.40
N ALA A 175 -12.27 28.08 9.23
CA ALA A 175 -13.68 28.14 9.55
C ALA A 175 -13.91 28.36 11.08
N GLN A 176 -13.11 27.73 11.93
CA GLN A 176 -13.16 27.91 13.38
C GLN A 176 -12.74 29.32 13.77
N TRP A 177 -11.64 29.82 13.23
CA TRP A 177 -11.18 31.19 13.42
C TRP A 177 -12.24 32.21 13.03
N THR A 178 -12.83 32.07 11.85
CA THR A 178 -13.92 32.94 11.36
C THR A 178 -15.12 32.92 12.29
N ARG A 179 -15.55 31.74 12.72
CA ARG A 179 -16.70 31.56 13.61
C ARG A 179 -16.44 32.20 14.99
N VAL A 180 -15.26 31.98 15.58
CA VAL A 180 -14.88 32.53 16.88
C VAL A 180 -14.70 34.04 16.80
N ALA A 181 -14.11 34.55 15.73
CA ALA A 181 -13.96 36.00 15.50
C ALA A 181 -15.32 36.70 15.46
N ALA A 182 -16.30 36.11 14.77
CA ALA A 182 -17.65 36.66 14.62
C ALA A 182 -18.55 36.54 15.90
N ALA A 183 -18.09 35.88 16.94
CA ALA A 183 -18.88 35.68 18.17
C ALA A 183 -18.74 36.90 19.11
N ASP A 184 -19.59 37.91 18.95
CA ASP A 184 -19.51 39.17 19.69
C ASP A 184 -19.83 39.06 21.19
N PHE A 185 -20.46 37.98 21.61
CA PHE A 185 -20.79 37.70 23.01
C PHE A 185 -19.64 37.09 23.82
N LEU A 186 -18.51 36.74 23.17
CA LEU A 186 -17.32 36.16 23.81
C LEU A 186 -16.28 37.23 24.09
N SER A 187 -15.70 37.19 25.28
CA SER A 187 -14.50 37.98 25.61
C SER A 187 -13.28 37.54 24.82
N GLY A 188 -12.27 38.40 24.67
CA GLY A 188 -11.00 38.09 24.01
C GLY A 188 -10.31 36.86 24.63
N GLY A 189 -10.32 36.72 25.96
CA GLY A 189 -9.77 35.58 26.67
C GLY A 189 -10.51 34.26 26.40
N GLU A 190 -11.84 34.30 26.25
CA GLU A 190 -12.65 33.13 25.89
C GLU A 190 -12.42 32.73 24.44
N LYS A 191 -12.31 33.71 23.50
CA LYS A 191 -11.99 33.45 22.11
C LYS A 191 -10.63 32.76 21.97
N ARG A 192 -9.61 33.26 22.67
CA ARG A 192 -8.25 32.65 22.68
C ARG A 192 -8.30 31.20 23.19
N ARG A 193 -9.02 30.96 24.28
CA ARG A 193 -9.18 29.61 24.87
C ARG A 193 -9.86 28.63 23.91
N LEU A 194 -10.91 29.08 23.19
CA LEU A 194 -11.60 28.28 22.17
C LEU A 194 -10.72 27.94 20.98
N LEU A 195 -9.74 28.78 20.67
CA LEU A 195 -8.76 28.56 19.61
C LEU A 195 -7.54 27.74 20.06
N GLY A 196 -7.43 27.44 21.38
CA GLY A 196 -6.27 26.73 21.95
C GLY A 196 -5.04 27.64 22.11
N LEU A 197 -5.22 28.95 22.09
CA LEU A 197 -4.14 29.90 22.29
C LEU A 197 -3.85 30.12 23.79
N PRO A 198 -2.59 30.41 24.17
CA PRO A 198 -2.25 30.72 25.55
C PRO A 198 -3.04 31.94 26.07
N ALA A 199 -3.25 31.98 27.38
CA ALA A 199 -3.88 33.14 28.03
C ALA A 199 -3.07 34.42 27.73
N MET A 200 -3.75 35.54 27.63
CA MET A 200 -3.05 36.84 27.55
C MET A 200 -2.33 37.11 28.88
N GLU A 201 -1.09 37.51 28.82
CA GLU A 201 -0.40 38.06 29.99
C GLU A 201 -1.11 39.36 30.41
N GLN A 202 -1.23 39.57 31.73
CA GLN A 202 -1.85 40.78 32.25
C GLN A 202 -1.02 42.00 31.85
N GLY A 203 -1.40 42.66 30.77
CA GLY A 203 -0.71 43.88 30.30
C GLY A 203 -0.97 44.22 28.83
N ASP A 204 -1.55 43.36 28.04
CA ASP A 204 -1.89 43.57 26.63
C ASP A 204 -3.38 43.89 26.45
N GLU A 205 -3.82 45.07 26.93
CA GLU A 205 -5.08 45.71 26.52
C GLU A 205 -4.89 46.69 25.39
#